data_b93a5a03a68db5772b2e4bb8896e7552
#
_entry.id   b93a5a03a68db5772b2e4bb8896e7552
#
_cell.length_a   1.000
_cell.length_b   1.000
_cell.length_c   1.000
_cell.angle_alpha   90.00
_cell.angle_beta   90.00
_cell.angle_gamma   90.00
#
_symmetry.space_group_name_H-M   'P 1'
#
loop_
_entity.id
_entity.type
_entity.pdbx_description
1 polymer ?
#
loop_
_entity_poly.entity_id
_entity_poly.type
_entity_poly.pdbx_seq_one_letter_code
_entity_poly.pdbx_strand_id
1 'polypeptide(L)'
;MRTTAPALVLLPALALLPVLIVVLNGAHGGGAEILGSFVVGAVSPSMDPALLKALLIGLQVTIATALTGWSCSLVLGVLLGCLSSERLWLTWSLPVWPAIVLRRLMALPRSVHELIWGLLLLQVLGLHPWVAVLAISIPYSCLIARVWRDQLQSLDPSQLQAMLQTGSSPMAACMTALSPAMGSVLVSYGGYRLECALRSATLLGVFGLGGLGMDLELSLKSLQFHELWSGLWLLTLVTIALEQGLRCWRSWGDQAQFGQRQVMGFAVAVVLSAGLGGVWLAHLFPDAGSLTWLPVQWPDFSSLRLAAEELPWISMLWDTLILTVLAAGIAIGLPPLLLLLTPARLWQRCISGFWVLVRVIPPPLAVLLLLLSNQPTLAIGALALGLHNSGVMGRLLQEGLEQQDDSAQVALASSGASPQVGWLYGLLSPRSPSHLAYGAYRSDVILRETVVVGLIGGSGLGWQLLESLSSFHWAAVLLLITTYASLTLIGEWLSDRSREYWLQS
;
A
#
# COMPACT_ATOMS: atom_id res chain seq x y z
N MET A 1 -17.38 13.09 22.89
CA MET A 1 -16.68 11.89 22.38
C MET A 1 -17.05 10.69 23.24
N ARG A 2 -17.69 9.69 22.65
CA ARG A 2 -17.92 8.43 23.37
C ARG A 2 -16.58 7.69 23.46
N THR A 3 -16.10 7.46 24.68
CA THR A 3 -14.91 6.65 24.91
C THR A 3 -15.23 5.20 24.56
N THR A 4 -14.60 4.68 23.51
CA THR A 4 -14.72 3.26 23.18
C THR A 4 -14.05 2.43 24.28
N ALA A 5 -14.65 1.29 24.60
CA ALA A 5 -14.03 0.38 25.56
C ALA A 5 -12.64 -0.02 25.06
N PRO A 6 -11.56 0.13 25.83
CA PRO A 6 -10.19 -0.19 25.39
C PRO A 6 -10.04 -1.65 24.95
N ALA A 7 -10.90 -2.55 25.44
CA ALA A 7 -10.97 -3.93 25.00
C ALA A 7 -11.23 -4.07 23.49
N LEU A 8 -12.00 -3.18 22.87
CA LEU A 8 -12.30 -3.25 21.42
C LEU A 8 -11.05 -3.02 20.56
N VAL A 9 -10.08 -2.25 21.06
CA VAL A 9 -8.82 -1.99 20.32
C VAL A 9 -7.84 -3.14 20.46
N LEU A 10 -7.87 -3.85 21.56
CA LEU A 10 -7.00 -5.01 21.84
C LEU A 10 -7.58 -6.32 21.31
N LEU A 11 -8.90 -6.42 21.12
CA LEU A 11 -9.56 -7.63 20.62
C LEU A 11 -8.96 -8.16 19.30
N PRO A 12 -8.63 -7.35 18.29
CA PRO A 12 -8.03 -7.86 17.06
C PRO A 12 -6.69 -8.60 17.27
N ALA A 13 -5.96 -8.31 18.37
CA ALA A 13 -4.73 -9.01 18.71
C ALA A 13 -4.92 -10.51 18.98
N LEU A 14 -6.16 -10.95 19.27
CA LEU A 14 -6.48 -12.38 19.43
C LEU A 14 -6.16 -13.19 18.16
N ALA A 15 -6.13 -12.56 16.99
CA ALA A 15 -5.71 -13.21 15.74
C ALA A 15 -4.26 -13.72 15.79
N LEU A 16 -3.40 -13.18 16.67
CA LEU A 16 -2.04 -13.68 16.87
C LEU A 16 -2.02 -15.09 17.45
N LEU A 17 -2.96 -15.47 18.30
CA LEU A 17 -2.95 -16.75 18.98
C LEU A 17 -2.99 -17.95 18.02
N PRO A 18 -4.00 -18.09 17.14
CA PRO A 18 -4.04 -19.20 16.20
C PRO A 18 -2.87 -19.18 15.22
N VAL A 19 -2.46 -17.99 14.79
CA VAL A 19 -1.33 -17.84 13.86
C VAL A 19 -0.03 -18.31 14.50
N LEU A 20 0.28 -17.86 15.71
CA LEU A 20 1.49 -18.28 16.42
C LEU A 20 1.49 -19.78 16.75
N ILE A 21 0.35 -20.35 17.16
CA ILE A 21 0.24 -21.79 17.41
C ILE A 21 0.58 -22.58 16.16
N VAL A 22 0.01 -22.23 15.01
CA VAL A 22 0.27 -22.93 13.74
C VAL A 22 1.73 -22.76 13.29
N VAL A 23 2.27 -21.54 13.40
CA VAL A 23 3.65 -21.25 13.00
C VAL A 23 4.66 -21.99 13.91
N LEU A 24 4.45 -22.00 15.22
CA LEU A 24 5.34 -22.71 16.15
C LEU A 24 5.28 -24.23 15.97
N ASN A 25 4.11 -24.78 15.70
CA ASN A 25 3.95 -26.23 15.44
C ASN A 25 4.45 -26.63 14.05
N GLY A 26 4.46 -25.72 13.08
CA GLY A 26 4.97 -25.96 11.73
C GLY A 26 6.49 -25.78 11.58
N ALA A 27 7.17 -25.33 12.63
CA ALA A 27 8.62 -25.09 12.61
C ALA A 27 9.39 -26.43 12.52
N HIS A 28 10.34 -26.49 11.58
CA HIS A 28 11.22 -27.67 11.44
C HIS A 28 12.61 -27.43 12.06
N GLY A 29 13.33 -28.52 12.37
CA GLY A 29 14.56 -28.47 13.18
C GLY A 29 15.72 -27.61 12.64
N GLY A 30 15.81 -27.37 11.32
CA GLY A 30 16.82 -26.49 10.70
C GLY A 30 16.43 -24.99 10.68
N GLY A 31 15.17 -24.67 10.97
CA GLY A 31 14.67 -23.31 10.80
C GLY A 31 15.28 -22.29 11.75
N ALA A 32 15.59 -22.68 12.97
CA ALA A 32 16.23 -21.80 13.96
C ALA A 32 17.64 -21.35 13.54
N GLU A 33 18.42 -22.22 12.92
CA GLU A 33 19.75 -21.90 12.39
C GLU A 33 19.65 -20.93 11.21
N ILE A 34 18.71 -21.15 10.29
CA ILE A 34 18.46 -20.28 9.15
C ILE A 34 18.05 -18.88 9.63
N LEU A 35 17.09 -18.79 10.56
CA LEU A 35 16.66 -17.52 11.14
C LEU A 35 17.81 -16.85 11.92
N GLY A 36 18.63 -17.63 12.63
CA GLY A 36 19.84 -17.12 13.29
C GLY A 36 20.81 -16.49 12.29
N SER A 37 21.08 -17.15 11.18
CA SER A 37 21.96 -16.66 10.11
C SER A 37 21.37 -15.39 9.45
N PHE A 38 20.06 -15.33 9.28
CA PHE A 38 19.39 -14.11 8.79
C PHE A 38 19.59 -12.94 9.76
N VAL A 39 19.43 -13.15 11.07
CA VAL A 39 19.62 -12.09 12.09
C VAL A 39 21.08 -11.65 12.16
N VAL A 40 22.04 -12.58 12.08
CA VAL A 40 23.47 -12.27 12.04
C VAL A 40 23.81 -11.43 10.82
N GLY A 41 23.26 -11.74 9.66
CA GLY A 41 23.42 -10.96 8.43
C GLY A 41 23.04 -9.49 8.58
N ALA A 42 22.07 -9.17 9.45
CA ALA A 42 21.65 -7.79 9.71
C ALA A 42 22.76 -6.92 10.32
N VAL A 43 23.59 -7.51 11.16
CA VAL A 43 24.68 -6.81 11.86
C VAL A 43 25.97 -6.82 11.04
N SER A 44 26.11 -7.77 10.13
CA SER A 44 27.30 -7.92 9.28
C SER A 44 26.94 -7.99 7.78
N PRO A 45 26.37 -6.93 7.20
CA PRO A 45 26.04 -6.91 5.77
C PRO A 45 27.31 -7.03 4.91
N SER A 46 27.18 -7.66 3.74
CA SER A 46 28.29 -7.80 2.80
C SER A 46 28.66 -6.42 2.20
N MET A 47 29.94 -6.10 2.19
CA MET A 47 30.50 -4.86 1.62
C MET A 47 31.30 -5.13 0.33
N ASP A 48 31.04 -6.27 -0.32
CA ASP A 48 31.70 -6.56 -1.60
C ASP A 48 31.40 -5.47 -2.65
N PRO A 49 32.43 -4.86 -3.26
CA PRO A 49 32.25 -3.79 -4.23
C PRO A 49 31.44 -4.22 -5.47
N ALA A 50 31.58 -5.48 -5.91
CA ALA A 50 30.84 -5.99 -7.06
C ALA A 50 29.33 -6.10 -6.73
N LEU A 51 29.00 -6.65 -5.56
CA LEU A 51 27.62 -6.70 -5.05
C LEU A 51 27.03 -5.31 -4.89
N LEU A 52 27.73 -4.38 -4.24
CA LEU A 52 27.24 -3.03 -4.02
C LEU A 52 26.96 -2.30 -5.34
N LYS A 53 27.81 -2.50 -6.35
CA LYS A 53 27.58 -1.96 -7.69
C LYS A 53 26.31 -2.57 -8.32
N ALA A 54 26.09 -3.86 -8.22
CA ALA A 54 24.87 -4.51 -8.71
C ALA A 54 23.62 -3.98 -8.01
N LEU A 55 23.63 -3.92 -6.67
CA LEU A 55 22.52 -3.37 -5.87
C LEU A 55 22.22 -1.90 -6.20
N LEU A 56 23.24 -1.09 -6.48
CA LEU A 56 23.07 0.31 -6.89
C LEU A 56 22.42 0.41 -8.28
N ILE A 57 22.75 -0.47 -9.22
CA ILE A 57 22.10 -0.55 -10.54
C ILE A 57 20.63 -0.97 -10.35
N GLY A 58 20.37 -2.03 -9.57
CA GLY A 58 19.02 -2.47 -9.24
C GLY A 58 18.20 -1.36 -8.56
N LEU A 59 18.81 -0.60 -7.66
CA LEU A 59 18.17 0.56 -7.03
C LEU A 59 17.81 1.65 -8.05
N GLN A 60 18.70 1.96 -9.00
CA GLN A 60 18.42 2.94 -10.06
C GLN A 60 17.19 2.53 -10.88
N VAL A 61 17.09 1.24 -11.25
CA VAL A 61 15.91 0.70 -11.96
C VAL A 61 14.66 0.88 -11.11
N THR A 62 14.72 0.53 -9.82
CA THR A 62 13.58 0.66 -8.90
C THR A 62 13.13 2.12 -8.77
N ILE A 63 14.07 3.06 -8.60
CA ILE A 63 13.77 4.49 -8.48
C ILE A 63 13.21 5.04 -9.79
N ALA A 64 13.81 4.72 -10.94
CA ALA A 64 13.33 5.17 -12.25
C ALA A 64 11.91 4.67 -12.53
N THR A 65 11.63 3.39 -12.26
CA THR A 65 10.29 2.79 -12.38
C THR A 65 9.29 3.46 -11.44
N ALA A 66 9.65 3.64 -10.17
CA ALA A 66 8.79 4.27 -9.16
C ALA A 66 8.46 5.72 -9.53
N LEU A 67 9.45 6.53 -9.90
CA LEU A 67 9.28 7.93 -10.29
C LEU A 67 8.41 8.07 -11.54
N THR A 68 8.67 7.27 -12.56
CA THR A 68 7.89 7.30 -13.81
C THR A 68 6.46 6.84 -13.55
N GLY A 69 6.26 5.70 -12.88
CA GLY A 69 4.94 5.17 -12.56
C GLY A 69 4.12 6.11 -11.67
N TRP A 70 4.76 6.68 -10.65
CA TRP A 70 4.14 7.66 -9.77
C TRP A 70 3.72 8.93 -10.52
N SER A 71 4.62 9.51 -11.31
CA SER A 71 4.35 10.74 -12.03
C SER A 71 3.23 10.57 -13.05
N CYS A 72 3.28 9.49 -13.84
CA CYS A 72 2.22 9.14 -14.77
C CYS A 72 0.88 8.94 -14.05
N SER A 73 0.90 8.22 -12.91
CA SER A 73 -0.31 7.99 -12.13
C SER A 73 -0.89 9.27 -11.52
N LEU A 74 -0.03 10.22 -11.11
CA LEU A 74 -0.48 11.49 -10.53
C LEU A 74 -1.10 12.40 -11.59
N VAL A 75 -0.46 12.53 -12.74
CA VAL A 75 -0.99 13.33 -13.85
C VAL A 75 -2.33 12.76 -14.33
N LEU A 76 -2.38 11.47 -14.66
CA LEU A 76 -3.59 10.80 -15.09
C LEU A 76 -4.67 10.81 -14.00
N GLY A 77 -4.29 10.60 -12.74
CA GLY A 77 -5.20 10.56 -11.61
C GLY A 77 -5.88 11.92 -11.34
N VAL A 78 -5.13 13.03 -11.43
CA VAL A 78 -5.71 14.38 -11.32
C VAL A 78 -6.66 14.64 -12.47
N LEU A 79 -6.28 14.32 -13.73
CA LEU A 79 -7.14 14.47 -14.90
C LEU A 79 -8.43 13.64 -14.77
N LEU A 80 -8.31 12.37 -14.45
CA LEU A 80 -9.47 11.48 -14.27
C LEU A 80 -10.33 11.91 -13.06
N GLY A 81 -9.71 12.42 -12.00
CA GLY A 81 -10.40 12.96 -10.83
C GLY A 81 -11.24 14.19 -11.18
N CYS A 82 -10.69 15.10 -11.95
CA CYS A 82 -11.45 16.25 -12.47
C CYS A 82 -12.59 15.80 -13.38
N LEU A 83 -12.34 14.91 -14.33
CA LEU A 83 -13.34 14.39 -15.26
C LEU A 83 -14.45 13.59 -14.56
N SER A 84 -14.18 12.97 -13.41
CA SER A 84 -15.16 12.22 -12.63
C SER A 84 -15.87 13.03 -11.55
N SER A 85 -15.56 14.32 -11.40
CA SER A 85 -16.13 15.22 -10.40
C SER A 85 -17.46 15.83 -10.88
N GLU A 86 -18.56 15.45 -10.25
CA GLU A 86 -19.90 16.00 -10.54
C GLU A 86 -19.94 17.53 -10.36
N ARG A 87 -19.22 18.04 -9.34
CA ARG A 87 -19.12 19.48 -9.09
C ARG A 87 -18.57 20.26 -10.29
N LEU A 88 -17.51 19.75 -10.93
CA LEU A 88 -16.94 20.41 -12.10
C LEU A 88 -17.91 20.39 -13.27
N TRP A 89 -18.58 19.27 -13.57
CA TRP A 89 -19.57 19.18 -14.65
C TRP A 89 -20.73 20.16 -14.45
N LEU A 90 -21.25 20.26 -13.22
CA LEU A 90 -22.29 21.22 -12.86
C LEU A 90 -21.83 22.68 -13.02
N THR A 91 -20.57 22.97 -12.71
CA THR A 91 -19.98 24.32 -12.87
C THR A 91 -19.96 24.75 -14.34
N TRP A 92 -19.78 23.82 -15.28
CA TRP A 92 -19.87 24.08 -16.74
C TRP A 92 -21.28 23.87 -17.31
N SER A 93 -22.29 23.66 -16.45
CA SER A 93 -23.68 23.36 -16.87
C SER A 93 -23.74 22.12 -17.80
N LEU A 94 -22.85 21.18 -17.63
CA LEU A 94 -22.78 19.94 -18.41
C LEU A 94 -23.55 18.82 -17.71
N PRO A 95 -24.04 17.82 -18.47
CA PRO A 95 -24.72 16.65 -17.90
C PRO A 95 -23.74 15.81 -17.06
N VAL A 96 -24.16 15.33 -15.89
CA VAL A 96 -23.31 14.64 -14.90
C VAL A 96 -23.09 13.15 -15.23
N TRP A 97 -23.92 12.56 -16.11
CA TRP A 97 -23.86 11.13 -16.38
C TRP A 97 -22.49 10.59 -16.84
N PRO A 98 -21.67 11.34 -17.65
CA PRO A 98 -20.36 10.83 -18.04
C PRO A 98 -19.39 10.73 -16.84
N ALA A 99 -19.47 11.67 -15.87
CA ALA A 99 -18.69 11.60 -14.65
C ALA A 99 -19.06 10.36 -13.82
N ILE A 100 -20.36 10.02 -13.74
CA ILE A 100 -20.84 8.83 -13.04
C ILE A 100 -20.36 7.55 -13.73
N VAL A 101 -20.45 7.48 -15.07
CA VAL A 101 -19.97 6.34 -15.85
C VAL A 101 -18.46 6.16 -15.66
N LEU A 102 -17.68 7.24 -15.81
CA LEU A 102 -16.23 7.20 -15.63
C LEU A 102 -15.85 6.72 -14.22
N ARG A 103 -16.55 7.20 -13.19
CA ARG A 103 -16.36 6.76 -11.80
C ARG A 103 -16.56 5.25 -11.63
N ARG A 104 -17.61 4.69 -12.26
CA ARG A 104 -17.88 3.24 -12.22
C ARG A 104 -16.83 2.44 -12.97
N LEU A 105 -16.39 2.91 -14.14
CA LEU A 105 -15.34 2.27 -14.91
C LEU A 105 -14.00 2.24 -14.19
N MET A 106 -13.64 3.32 -13.46
CA MET A 106 -12.40 3.37 -12.67
C MET A 106 -12.42 2.46 -11.43
N ALA A 107 -13.59 1.94 -11.03
CA ALA A 107 -13.67 1.04 -9.88
C ALA A 107 -12.94 -0.29 -10.13
N LEU A 108 -13.04 -0.85 -11.33
CA LEU A 108 -12.40 -2.12 -11.67
C LEU A 108 -10.85 -2.04 -11.64
N PRO A 109 -10.16 -1.14 -12.38
CA PRO A 109 -8.71 -1.05 -12.31
C PRO A 109 -8.17 -0.78 -10.90
N ARG A 110 -8.92 -0.02 -10.08
CA ARG A 110 -8.56 0.29 -8.71
C ARG A 110 -8.68 -0.91 -7.76
N SER A 111 -9.62 -1.80 -8.01
CA SER A 111 -9.87 -2.97 -7.16
C SER A 111 -8.81 -4.06 -7.32
N VAL A 112 -8.08 -4.07 -8.43
CA VAL A 112 -7.06 -5.06 -8.74
C VAL A 112 -5.69 -4.53 -8.30
N HIS A 113 -4.94 -5.37 -7.56
CA HIS A 113 -3.61 -5.02 -7.06
C HIS A 113 -2.60 -4.85 -8.21
N GLU A 114 -1.64 -3.92 -8.05
CA GLU A 114 -0.63 -3.62 -9.09
C GLU A 114 0.18 -4.84 -9.54
N LEU A 115 0.39 -5.82 -8.67
CA LEU A 115 1.07 -7.05 -9.04
C LEU A 115 0.30 -7.87 -10.08
N ILE A 116 -1.03 -7.96 -9.94
CA ILE A 116 -1.86 -8.64 -10.95
C ILE A 116 -1.75 -7.91 -12.28
N TRP A 117 -1.77 -6.56 -12.26
CA TRP A 117 -1.52 -5.78 -13.46
C TRP A 117 -0.15 -6.07 -14.05
N GLY A 118 0.89 -6.18 -13.22
CA GLY A 118 2.23 -6.54 -13.65
C GLY A 118 2.29 -7.89 -14.34
N LEU A 119 1.70 -8.92 -13.74
CA LEU A 119 1.66 -10.27 -14.29
C LEU A 119 0.83 -10.35 -15.59
N LEU A 120 -0.33 -9.67 -15.64
CA LEU A 120 -1.15 -9.61 -16.86
C LEU A 120 -0.42 -8.90 -18.00
N LEU A 121 0.16 -7.73 -17.71
CA LEU A 121 0.89 -6.96 -18.71
C LEU A 121 2.15 -7.69 -19.19
N LEU A 122 2.81 -8.44 -18.30
CA LEU A 122 3.94 -9.30 -18.66
C LEU A 122 3.54 -10.35 -19.71
N GLN A 123 2.37 -10.95 -19.56
CA GLN A 123 1.85 -11.93 -20.53
C GLN A 123 1.47 -11.30 -21.88
N VAL A 124 1.04 -10.05 -21.88
CA VAL A 124 0.56 -9.34 -23.09
C VAL A 124 1.68 -8.58 -23.79
N LEU A 125 2.58 -7.94 -23.02
CA LEU A 125 3.63 -7.06 -23.53
C LEU A 125 5.03 -7.70 -23.52
N GLY A 126 5.13 -8.92 -22.94
CA GLY A 126 6.42 -9.56 -22.71
C GLY A 126 7.25 -8.86 -21.62
N LEU A 127 8.50 -9.27 -21.47
CA LEU A 127 9.43 -8.70 -20.51
C LEU A 127 9.96 -7.36 -21.03
N HIS A 128 9.31 -6.29 -20.62
CA HIS A 128 9.68 -4.93 -21.00
C HIS A 128 9.65 -3.98 -19.80
N PRO A 129 10.58 -3.02 -19.64
CA PRO A 129 10.66 -2.10 -18.51
C PRO A 129 9.38 -1.30 -18.24
N TRP A 130 8.63 -0.96 -19.31
CA TRP A 130 7.36 -0.25 -19.18
C TRP A 130 6.23 -1.05 -18.55
N VAL A 131 6.37 -2.38 -18.46
CA VAL A 131 5.36 -3.23 -17.79
C VAL A 131 5.21 -2.85 -16.34
N ALA A 132 6.31 -2.69 -15.61
CA ALA A 132 6.28 -2.27 -14.20
C ALA A 132 5.71 -0.85 -14.04
N VAL A 133 6.04 0.08 -14.94
CA VAL A 133 5.49 1.44 -14.95
C VAL A 133 3.98 1.44 -15.14
N LEU A 134 3.48 0.69 -16.13
CA LEU A 134 2.05 0.57 -16.42
C LEU A 134 1.30 -0.14 -15.28
N ALA A 135 1.91 -1.18 -14.70
CA ALA A 135 1.34 -1.92 -13.57
C ALA A 135 1.09 -1.02 -12.35
N ILE A 136 1.97 -0.04 -12.09
CA ILE A 136 1.78 0.96 -11.05
C ILE A 136 0.79 2.04 -11.52
N SER A 137 0.94 2.54 -12.74
CA SER A 137 0.20 3.71 -13.22
C SER A 137 -1.30 3.45 -13.34
N ILE A 138 -1.73 2.28 -13.79
CA ILE A 138 -3.14 1.96 -14.03
C ILE A 138 -3.96 2.02 -12.73
N PRO A 139 -3.69 1.21 -11.68
CA PRO A 139 -4.49 1.24 -10.46
C PRO A 139 -4.28 2.55 -9.67
N TYR A 140 -3.07 3.09 -9.65
CA TYR A 140 -2.78 4.30 -8.87
C TYR A 140 -3.45 5.54 -9.45
N SER A 141 -3.56 5.67 -10.78
CA SER A 141 -4.31 6.77 -11.38
C SER A 141 -5.78 6.75 -10.95
N CYS A 142 -6.41 5.59 -10.89
CA CYS A 142 -7.79 5.44 -10.45
C CYS A 142 -7.97 5.70 -8.93
N LEU A 143 -6.98 5.31 -8.10
CA LEU A 143 -6.97 5.62 -6.67
C LEU A 143 -6.79 7.12 -6.42
N ILE A 144 -5.87 7.77 -7.11
CA ILE A 144 -5.65 9.21 -7.03
C ILE A 144 -6.89 9.96 -7.51
N ALA A 145 -7.50 9.54 -8.62
CA ALA A 145 -8.72 10.13 -9.15
C ALA A 145 -9.87 10.12 -8.13
N ARG A 146 -10.04 9.00 -7.40
CA ARG A 146 -11.04 8.92 -6.32
C ARG A 146 -10.78 9.95 -5.23
N VAL A 147 -9.56 9.96 -4.67
CA VAL A 147 -9.23 10.87 -3.56
C VAL A 147 -9.32 12.32 -4.02
N TRP A 148 -8.83 12.64 -5.22
CA TRP A 148 -8.93 13.97 -5.80
C TRP A 148 -10.37 14.45 -5.94
N ARG A 149 -11.23 13.64 -6.51
CA ARG A 149 -12.68 13.92 -6.64
C ARG A 149 -13.32 14.10 -5.27
N ASP A 150 -13.09 13.20 -4.31
CA ASP A 150 -13.71 13.23 -2.99
C ASP A 150 -13.30 14.50 -2.23
N GLN A 151 -12.05 14.93 -2.36
CA GLN A 151 -11.57 16.21 -1.83
C GLN A 151 -12.22 17.40 -2.52
N LEU A 152 -12.34 17.39 -3.86
CA LEU A 152 -13.06 18.44 -4.57
C LEU A 152 -14.53 18.56 -4.12
N GLN A 153 -15.18 17.45 -3.82
CA GLN A 153 -16.57 17.43 -3.34
C GLN A 153 -16.72 17.89 -1.89
N SER A 154 -15.70 17.69 -1.04
CA SER A 154 -15.71 18.09 0.38
C SER A 154 -15.47 19.59 0.60
N LEU A 155 -14.93 20.33 -0.39
CA LEU A 155 -14.69 21.76 -0.27
C LEU A 155 -16.00 22.53 -0.13
N ASP A 156 -15.99 23.66 0.60
CA ASP A 156 -17.14 24.55 0.69
C ASP A 156 -17.50 25.14 -0.69
N PRO A 157 -18.73 24.97 -1.18
CA PRO A 157 -19.16 25.48 -2.47
C PRO A 157 -19.37 27.01 -2.50
N SER A 158 -19.43 27.68 -1.36
CA SER A 158 -19.81 29.08 -1.24
C SER A 158 -18.93 30.03 -2.05
N GLN A 159 -17.62 29.87 -1.98
CA GLN A 159 -16.66 30.67 -2.74
C GLN A 159 -16.80 30.50 -4.25
N LEU A 160 -16.95 29.24 -4.70
CA LEU A 160 -17.17 28.96 -6.12
C LEU A 160 -18.45 29.53 -6.63
N GLN A 161 -19.55 29.39 -5.87
CA GLN A 161 -20.86 29.94 -6.24
C GLN A 161 -20.84 31.46 -6.27
N ALA A 162 -20.21 32.14 -5.29
CA ALA A 162 -20.08 33.61 -5.28
C ALA A 162 -19.36 34.12 -6.53
N MET A 163 -18.27 33.47 -6.95
CA MET A 163 -17.56 33.85 -8.17
C MET A 163 -18.39 33.65 -9.44
N LEU A 164 -19.13 32.55 -9.52
CA LEU A 164 -20.03 32.32 -10.68
C LEU A 164 -21.17 33.35 -10.74
N GLN A 165 -21.74 33.73 -9.59
CA GLN A 165 -22.80 34.74 -9.49
C GLN A 165 -22.32 36.15 -9.89
N THR A 166 -21.02 36.45 -9.71
CA THR A 166 -20.39 37.70 -10.17
C THR A 166 -20.07 37.72 -11.66
N GLY A 167 -20.42 36.65 -12.41
CA GLY A 167 -20.19 36.54 -13.86
C GLY A 167 -18.80 36.07 -14.25
N SER A 168 -18.00 35.53 -13.30
CA SER A 168 -16.69 34.90 -13.60
C SER A 168 -16.89 33.69 -14.48
N SER A 169 -15.94 33.46 -15.42
CA SER A 169 -15.95 32.22 -16.22
C SER A 169 -15.76 30.98 -15.31
N PRO A 170 -16.37 29.83 -15.64
CA PRO A 170 -16.24 28.60 -14.87
C PRO A 170 -14.79 28.24 -14.58
N MET A 171 -13.88 28.41 -15.57
CA MET A 171 -12.45 28.11 -15.42
C MET A 171 -11.79 29.05 -14.40
N ALA A 172 -12.02 30.37 -14.51
CA ALA A 172 -11.49 31.36 -13.57
C ALA A 172 -12.00 31.09 -12.13
N ALA A 173 -13.30 30.81 -11.98
CA ALA A 173 -13.90 30.48 -10.69
C ALA A 173 -13.28 29.22 -10.06
N CYS A 174 -13.10 28.13 -10.81
CA CYS A 174 -12.45 26.91 -10.34
C CYS A 174 -10.98 27.14 -9.96
N MET A 175 -10.21 27.86 -10.80
CA MET A 175 -8.81 28.13 -10.54
C MET A 175 -8.61 29.00 -9.30
N THR A 176 -9.52 29.91 -9.02
CA THR A 176 -9.41 30.81 -7.87
C THR A 176 -9.96 30.21 -6.59
N ALA A 177 -11.13 29.56 -6.65
CA ALA A 177 -11.78 29.03 -5.46
C ALA A 177 -11.30 27.61 -5.05
N LEU A 178 -11.02 26.72 -6.01
CA LEU A 178 -10.71 25.31 -5.71
C LEU A 178 -9.20 25.01 -5.74
N SER A 179 -8.46 25.59 -6.68
CA SER A 179 -7.03 25.25 -6.88
C SER A 179 -6.15 25.48 -5.65
N PRO A 180 -6.28 26.58 -4.86
CA PRO A 180 -5.47 26.78 -3.67
C PRO A 180 -5.66 25.69 -2.61
N ALA A 181 -6.90 25.29 -2.35
CA ALA A 181 -7.22 24.23 -1.40
C ALA A 181 -6.75 22.85 -1.89
N MET A 182 -6.84 22.57 -3.19
CA MET A 182 -6.40 21.32 -3.78
C MET A 182 -4.87 21.19 -3.87
N GLY A 183 -4.15 22.30 -3.84
CA GLY A 183 -2.68 22.29 -3.90
C GLY A 183 -2.04 21.57 -2.73
N SER A 184 -2.52 21.75 -1.52
CA SER A 184 -2.03 21.06 -0.32
C SER A 184 -2.30 19.55 -0.39
N VAL A 185 -3.47 19.18 -0.91
CA VAL A 185 -3.84 17.77 -1.15
C VAL A 185 -2.91 17.14 -2.19
N LEU A 186 -2.61 17.85 -3.29
CA LEU A 186 -1.70 17.39 -4.33
C LEU A 186 -0.33 17.03 -3.75
N VAL A 187 0.25 17.93 -2.97
CA VAL A 187 1.59 17.74 -2.39
C VAL A 187 1.59 16.64 -1.32
N SER A 188 0.64 16.67 -0.39
CA SER A 188 0.60 15.72 0.72
C SER A 188 0.28 14.29 0.25
N TYR A 189 -0.78 14.16 -0.55
CA TYR A 189 -1.20 12.84 -1.04
C TYR A 189 -0.30 12.33 -2.16
N GLY A 190 0.17 13.22 -3.05
CA GLY A 190 1.15 12.90 -4.08
C GLY A 190 2.46 12.38 -3.47
N GLY A 191 2.99 13.04 -2.44
CA GLY A 191 4.17 12.58 -1.72
C GLY A 191 3.97 11.20 -1.08
N TYR A 192 2.85 10.98 -0.41
CA TYR A 192 2.51 9.65 0.13
C TYR A 192 2.47 8.58 -0.97
N ARG A 193 1.93 8.91 -2.15
CA ARG A 193 1.88 7.97 -3.27
C ARG A 193 3.25 7.66 -3.87
N LEU A 194 4.21 8.58 -3.79
CA LEU A 194 5.59 8.30 -4.19
C LEU A 194 6.23 7.21 -3.30
N GLU A 195 6.03 7.29 -1.99
CA GLU A 195 6.48 6.25 -1.05
C GLU A 195 5.85 4.88 -1.38
N CYS A 196 4.54 4.87 -1.67
CA CYS A 196 3.86 3.64 -2.11
C CYS A 196 4.44 3.11 -3.43
N ALA A 197 4.69 3.97 -4.42
CA ALA A 197 5.21 3.58 -5.72
C ALA A 197 6.62 2.96 -5.62
N LEU A 198 7.46 3.45 -4.71
CA LEU A 198 8.79 2.86 -4.46
C LEU A 198 8.66 1.42 -3.93
N ARG A 199 7.73 1.18 -3.01
CA ARG A 199 7.46 -0.17 -2.51
C ARG A 199 6.89 -1.09 -3.58
N SER A 200 5.96 -0.59 -4.40
CA SER A 200 5.38 -1.35 -5.50
C SER A 200 6.42 -1.70 -6.56
N ALA A 201 7.34 -0.77 -6.89
CA ALA A 201 8.43 -1.04 -7.81
C ALA A 201 9.38 -2.12 -7.27
N THR A 202 9.70 -2.09 -5.97
CA THR A 202 10.47 -3.16 -5.32
C THR A 202 9.72 -4.49 -5.34
N LEU A 203 8.42 -4.48 -5.04
CA LEU A 203 7.55 -5.66 -5.07
C LEU A 203 7.51 -6.29 -6.47
N LEU A 204 7.29 -5.48 -7.51
CA LEU A 204 7.27 -5.95 -8.90
C LEU A 204 8.63 -6.52 -9.31
N GLY A 205 9.72 -5.98 -8.76
CA GLY A 205 11.07 -6.53 -8.94
C GLY A 205 11.21 -7.94 -8.40
N VAL A 206 10.66 -8.26 -7.22
CA VAL A 206 10.64 -9.63 -6.65
C VAL A 206 9.96 -10.63 -7.60
N PHE A 207 9.04 -10.18 -8.46
CA PHE A 207 8.38 -11.02 -9.47
C PHE A 207 9.02 -10.92 -10.86
N GLY A 208 10.30 -10.54 -10.93
CA GLY A 208 11.09 -10.63 -12.17
C GLY A 208 10.99 -9.43 -13.10
N LEU A 209 10.36 -8.32 -12.68
CA LEU A 209 10.28 -7.09 -13.49
C LEU A 209 11.52 -6.18 -13.32
N GLY A 210 12.58 -6.71 -12.73
CA GLY A 210 13.88 -6.04 -12.58
C GLY A 210 13.98 -5.12 -11.34
N GLY A 211 15.17 -4.58 -11.12
CA GLY A 211 15.44 -3.67 -10.02
C GLY A 211 15.85 -4.37 -8.71
N LEU A 212 15.99 -3.58 -7.64
CA LEU A 212 16.50 -4.04 -6.34
C LEU A 212 15.70 -5.22 -5.75
N GLY A 213 14.39 -5.31 -6.05
CA GLY A 213 13.55 -6.42 -5.60
C GLY A 213 14.00 -7.77 -6.12
N MET A 214 14.46 -7.83 -7.37
CA MET A 214 15.01 -9.04 -7.98
C MET A 214 16.33 -9.46 -7.33
N ASP A 215 17.20 -8.49 -7.01
CA ASP A 215 18.47 -8.79 -6.32
C ASP A 215 18.20 -9.33 -4.91
N LEU A 216 17.23 -8.77 -4.19
CA LEU A 216 16.81 -9.25 -2.87
C LEU A 216 16.25 -10.67 -2.93
N GLU A 217 15.43 -10.98 -3.93
CA GLU A 217 14.89 -12.33 -4.12
C GLU A 217 15.99 -13.36 -4.41
N LEU A 218 16.93 -13.00 -5.29
CA LEU A 218 18.07 -13.88 -5.63
C LEU A 218 18.94 -14.16 -4.41
N SER A 219 19.30 -13.12 -3.64
CA SER A 219 20.08 -13.29 -2.41
C SER A 219 19.36 -14.14 -1.36
N LEU A 220 18.02 -14.00 -1.26
CA LEU A 220 17.22 -14.81 -0.35
C LEU A 220 17.14 -16.28 -0.81
N LYS A 221 16.90 -16.54 -2.09
CA LYS A 221 16.82 -17.89 -2.66
C LYS A 221 18.17 -18.63 -2.61
N SER A 222 19.28 -17.90 -2.71
CA SER A 222 20.62 -18.44 -2.56
C SER A 222 21.10 -18.52 -1.10
N LEU A 223 20.24 -18.16 -0.13
CA LEU A 223 20.53 -18.15 1.32
C LEU A 223 21.72 -17.25 1.71
N GLN A 224 22.04 -16.25 0.88
CA GLN A 224 23.11 -15.31 1.13
C GLN A 224 22.62 -14.12 1.96
N PHE A 225 22.37 -14.33 3.25
CA PHE A 225 21.73 -13.35 4.12
C PHE A 225 22.56 -12.08 4.33
N HIS A 226 23.89 -12.16 4.27
CA HIS A 226 24.77 -10.98 4.35
C HIS A 226 24.56 -10.05 3.15
N GLU A 227 24.37 -10.60 1.95
CA GLU A 227 24.07 -9.84 0.74
C GLU A 227 22.62 -9.30 0.74
N LEU A 228 21.68 -10.15 1.16
CA LEU A 228 20.27 -9.73 1.32
C LEU A 228 20.16 -8.51 2.23
N TRP A 229 20.88 -8.49 3.37
CA TRP A 229 20.84 -7.36 4.29
C TRP A 229 21.55 -6.12 3.74
N SER A 230 22.55 -6.25 2.87
CA SER A 230 23.11 -5.10 2.15
C SER A 230 22.05 -4.39 1.31
N GLY A 231 21.25 -5.16 0.56
CA GLY A 231 20.12 -4.63 -0.22
C GLY A 231 18.98 -4.09 0.65
N LEU A 232 18.63 -4.76 1.75
CA LEU A 232 17.60 -4.30 2.69
C LEU A 232 18.01 -3.00 3.40
N TRP A 233 19.26 -2.85 3.80
CA TRP A 233 19.76 -1.61 4.39
C TRP A 233 19.76 -0.47 3.37
N LEU A 234 20.15 -0.75 2.12
CA LEU A 234 20.10 0.24 1.04
C LEU A 234 18.64 0.71 0.80
N LEU A 235 17.69 -0.22 0.73
CA LEU A 235 16.26 0.10 0.60
C LEU A 235 15.75 0.90 1.81
N THR A 236 16.19 0.54 3.02
CA THR A 236 15.84 1.24 4.26
C THR A 236 16.33 2.69 4.23
N LEU A 237 17.58 2.92 3.85
CA LEU A 237 18.17 4.25 3.75
C LEU A 237 17.42 5.13 2.74
N VAL A 238 17.09 4.59 1.57
CA VAL A 238 16.33 5.32 0.54
C VAL A 238 14.92 5.64 1.02
N THR A 239 14.25 4.68 1.67
CA THR A 239 12.91 4.90 2.23
C THR A 239 12.91 5.99 3.30
N ILE A 240 13.88 5.94 4.24
CA ILE A 240 14.04 6.98 5.28
C ILE A 240 14.37 8.34 4.66
N ALA A 241 15.27 8.40 3.68
CA ALA A 241 15.61 9.64 2.99
C ALA A 241 14.40 10.27 2.28
N LEU A 242 13.60 9.43 1.61
CA LEU A 242 12.37 9.86 0.96
C LEU A 242 11.36 10.40 1.98
N GLU A 243 11.13 9.67 3.08
CA GLU A 243 10.22 10.10 4.14
C GLU A 243 10.65 11.43 4.78
N GLN A 244 11.94 11.58 5.09
CA GLN A 244 12.46 12.82 5.67
C GLN A 244 12.34 13.99 4.68
N GLY A 245 12.65 13.76 3.41
CA GLY A 245 12.47 14.76 2.36
C GLY A 245 11.01 15.21 2.23
N LEU A 246 10.06 14.27 2.24
CA LEU A 246 8.63 14.57 2.19
C LEU A 246 8.12 15.25 3.47
N ARG A 247 8.66 14.90 4.65
CA ARG A 247 8.33 15.61 5.90
C ARG A 247 8.83 17.05 5.89
N CYS A 248 10.10 17.25 5.48
CA CYS A 248 10.69 18.58 5.34
C CYS A 248 9.90 19.45 4.36
N TRP A 249 9.51 18.88 3.22
CA TRP A 249 8.67 19.58 2.24
C TRP A 249 7.32 19.99 2.84
N ARG A 250 6.63 19.09 3.55
CA ARG A 250 5.33 19.37 4.22
C ARG A 250 5.47 20.45 5.30
N SER A 251 6.50 20.38 6.14
CA SER A 251 6.71 21.35 7.23
C SER A 251 6.97 22.77 6.71
N TRP A 252 7.55 22.92 5.53
CA TRP A 252 7.67 24.22 4.87
C TRP A 252 6.32 24.77 4.40
N GLY A 253 5.36 23.88 4.07
CA GLY A 253 4.03 24.25 3.65
C GLY A 253 3.09 24.65 4.80
N ASP A 254 3.26 24.08 5.99
CA ASP A 254 2.44 24.40 7.17
C ASP A 254 2.75 25.80 7.76
N GLN A 255 3.95 26.33 7.53
CA GLN A 255 4.37 27.66 7.98
C GLN A 255 3.97 28.80 7.04
N ALA A 256 3.77 28.50 5.77
CA ALA A 256 3.20 29.43 4.78
C ALA A 256 2.08 28.66 4.08
N GLN A 257 0.86 29.21 4.03
CA GLN A 257 -0.16 28.63 3.14
C GLN A 257 0.51 28.28 1.83
N PHE A 258 0.42 27.02 1.38
CA PHE A 258 1.07 26.56 0.14
C PHE A 258 0.80 27.59 -0.96
N GLY A 259 1.76 28.47 -1.18
CA GLY A 259 1.62 29.51 -2.17
C GLY A 259 1.48 28.87 -3.55
N GLN A 260 0.74 29.50 -4.44
CA GLN A 260 0.53 29.04 -5.82
C GLN A 260 1.87 28.65 -6.51
N ARG A 261 2.97 29.30 -6.15
CA ARG A 261 4.34 28.99 -6.67
C ARG A 261 4.83 27.61 -6.25
N GLN A 262 4.57 27.17 -5.01
CA GLN A 262 5.01 25.88 -4.50
C GLN A 262 4.21 24.73 -5.13
N VAL A 263 2.91 24.91 -5.31
CA VAL A 263 2.04 23.95 -6.01
C VAL A 263 2.45 23.86 -7.49
N MET A 264 2.71 25.00 -8.14
CA MET A 264 3.21 25.02 -9.51
C MET A 264 4.57 24.32 -9.62
N GLY A 265 5.51 24.62 -8.70
CA GLY A 265 6.81 23.96 -8.64
C GLY A 265 6.69 22.43 -8.49
N PHE A 266 5.79 21.97 -7.63
CA PHE A 266 5.52 20.54 -7.48
C PHE A 266 4.92 19.92 -8.75
N ALA A 267 3.94 20.58 -9.38
CA ALA A 267 3.34 20.09 -10.62
C ALA A 267 4.36 19.99 -11.75
N VAL A 268 5.23 21.01 -11.89
CA VAL A 268 6.34 20.99 -12.86
C VAL A 268 7.32 19.85 -12.53
N ALA A 269 7.69 19.66 -11.26
CA ALA A 269 8.56 18.56 -10.84
C ALA A 269 7.96 17.18 -11.17
N VAL A 270 6.64 17.01 -11.02
CA VAL A 270 5.93 15.76 -11.38
C VAL A 270 6.01 15.52 -12.89
N VAL A 271 5.74 16.52 -13.72
CA VAL A 271 5.80 16.37 -15.18
C VAL A 271 7.22 16.11 -15.65
N LEU A 272 8.20 16.83 -15.09
CA LEU A 272 9.61 16.60 -15.40
C LEU A 272 10.07 15.20 -14.97
N SER A 273 9.63 14.72 -13.79
CA SER A 273 9.99 13.37 -13.33
C SER A 273 9.37 12.26 -14.19
N ALA A 274 8.21 12.48 -14.80
CA ALA A 274 7.65 11.54 -15.77
C ALA A 274 8.53 11.42 -17.02
N GLY A 275 8.94 12.57 -17.58
CA GLY A 275 9.81 12.61 -18.76
C GLY A 275 11.23 12.09 -18.48
N LEU A 276 11.88 12.66 -17.47
CA LEU A 276 13.26 12.29 -17.11
C LEU A 276 13.36 10.85 -16.60
N GLY A 277 12.38 10.40 -15.79
CA GLY A 277 12.32 9.01 -15.32
C GLY A 277 12.13 8.01 -16.46
N GLY A 278 11.30 8.34 -17.45
CA GLY A 278 11.11 7.51 -18.64
C GLY A 278 12.37 7.43 -19.50
N VAL A 279 13.07 8.58 -19.71
CA VAL A 279 14.35 8.60 -20.43
C VAL A 279 15.42 7.83 -19.66
N TRP A 280 15.47 7.99 -18.34
CA TRP A 280 16.41 7.26 -17.49
C TRP A 280 16.15 5.75 -17.54
N LEU A 281 14.88 5.32 -17.44
CA LEU A 281 14.51 3.92 -17.57
C LEU A 281 14.90 3.35 -18.96
N ALA A 282 14.65 4.09 -20.03
CA ALA A 282 15.07 3.69 -21.37
C ALA A 282 16.59 3.58 -21.51
N HIS A 283 17.35 4.43 -20.82
CA HIS A 283 18.81 4.39 -20.82
C HIS A 283 19.36 3.19 -20.02
N LEU A 284 18.66 2.75 -18.96
CA LEU A 284 19.04 1.57 -18.19
C LEU A 284 18.76 0.26 -18.94
N PHE A 285 17.89 0.29 -19.95
CA PHE A 285 17.53 -0.86 -20.77
C PHE A 285 17.68 -0.56 -22.28
N PRO A 286 18.91 -0.31 -22.78
CA PRO A 286 19.12 0.07 -24.18
C PRO A 286 18.70 -1.00 -25.18
N ASP A 287 18.74 -2.27 -24.76
CA ASP A 287 18.38 -3.43 -25.57
C ASP A 287 16.90 -3.82 -25.47
N ALA A 288 16.10 -3.07 -24.70
CA ALA A 288 14.67 -3.30 -24.65
C ALA A 288 14.07 -2.93 -26.02
N GLY A 289 13.69 -3.93 -26.79
CA GLY A 289 13.09 -3.76 -28.11
C GLY A 289 11.79 -2.94 -28.07
N SER A 290 11.12 -2.82 -29.22
CA SER A 290 9.81 -2.19 -29.27
C SER A 290 8.78 -3.03 -28.49
N LEU A 291 7.83 -2.35 -27.83
CA LEU A 291 6.68 -3.01 -27.20
C LEU A 291 5.94 -3.88 -28.25
N THR A 292 5.94 -5.16 -28.05
CA THR A 292 5.26 -6.11 -28.91
C THR A 292 4.03 -6.64 -28.21
N TRP A 293 2.87 -6.51 -28.88
CA TRP A 293 1.63 -7.08 -28.37
C TRP A 293 1.58 -8.57 -28.68
N LEU A 294 1.58 -9.40 -27.66
CA LEU A 294 1.31 -10.82 -27.80
C LEU A 294 -0.20 -11.03 -27.97
N PRO A 295 -0.65 -11.90 -28.89
CA PRO A 295 -2.08 -12.12 -29.11
C PRO A 295 -2.70 -12.80 -27.90
N VAL A 296 -3.64 -12.10 -27.25
CA VAL A 296 -4.46 -12.67 -26.19
C VAL A 296 -5.62 -13.42 -26.83
N GLN A 297 -5.72 -14.71 -26.55
CA GLN A 297 -6.87 -15.49 -26.94
C GLN A 297 -8.02 -15.21 -25.96
N TRP A 298 -9.01 -14.44 -26.42
CA TRP A 298 -10.18 -14.16 -25.59
C TRP A 298 -10.98 -15.44 -25.38
N PRO A 299 -11.33 -15.80 -24.11
CA PRO A 299 -12.09 -16.99 -23.82
C PRO A 299 -13.50 -16.89 -24.40
N ASP A 300 -13.99 -17.97 -24.98
CA ASP A 300 -15.37 -18.13 -25.37
C ASP A 300 -16.27 -18.51 -24.20
N PHE A 301 -17.58 -18.47 -24.38
CA PHE A 301 -18.52 -18.78 -23.30
C PHE A 301 -18.41 -20.22 -22.79
N SER A 302 -18.05 -21.16 -23.64
CA SER A 302 -17.90 -22.57 -23.25
C SER A 302 -16.65 -22.77 -22.36
N SER A 303 -15.54 -22.14 -22.68
CA SER A 303 -14.32 -22.18 -21.83
C SER A 303 -14.51 -21.48 -20.49
N LEU A 304 -15.27 -20.37 -20.45
CA LEU A 304 -15.63 -19.71 -19.21
C LEU A 304 -16.47 -20.60 -18.30
N ARG A 305 -17.45 -21.31 -18.89
CA ARG A 305 -18.30 -22.24 -18.12
C ARG A 305 -17.48 -23.41 -17.55
N LEU A 306 -16.64 -24.04 -18.37
CA LEU A 306 -15.77 -25.14 -17.93
C LEU A 306 -14.85 -24.66 -16.80
N ALA A 307 -14.17 -23.54 -16.95
CA ALA A 307 -13.31 -22.98 -15.90
C ALA A 307 -14.11 -22.67 -14.62
N ALA A 308 -15.37 -22.22 -14.75
CA ALA A 308 -16.21 -21.97 -13.57
C ALA A 308 -16.59 -23.25 -12.82
N GLU A 309 -16.72 -24.38 -13.51
CA GLU A 309 -17.05 -25.69 -12.91
C GLU A 309 -15.81 -26.37 -12.31
N GLU A 310 -14.60 -26.14 -12.87
CA GLU A 310 -13.35 -26.75 -12.41
C GLU A 310 -12.72 -26.08 -11.20
N LEU A 311 -12.93 -24.77 -11.03
CA LEU A 311 -12.29 -24.01 -9.97
C LEU A 311 -12.91 -24.29 -8.59
N PRO A 312 -12.07 -24.52 -7.53
CA PRO A 312 -12.56 -24.81 -6.18
C PRO A 312 -12.94 -23.51 -5.42
N TRP A 313 -14.00 -22.85 -5.86
CA TRP A 313 -14.40 -21.50 -5.41
C TRP A 313 -14.50 -21.35 -3.90
N ILE A 314 -15.13 -22.31 -3.21
CA ILE A 314 -15.41 -22.22 -1.78
C ILE A 314 -14.11 -22.18 -0.97
N SER A 315 -13.17 -23.08 -1.27
CA SER A 315 -11.89 -23.12 -0.57
C SER A 315 -11.05 -21.89 -0.84
N MET A 316 -10.94 -21.45 -2.11
CA MET A 316 -10.17 -20.27 -2.48
C MET A 316 -10.68 -18.99 -1.83
N LEU A 317 -11.99 -18.77 -1.84
CA LEU A 317 -12.62 -17.61 -1.20
C LEU A 317 -12.44 -17.66 0.32
N TRP A 318 -12.63 -18.83 0.92
CA TRP A 318 -12.50 -19.04 2.36
C TRP A 318 -11.07 -18.79 2.83
N ASP A 319 -10.08 -19.33 2.13
CA ASP A 319 -8.67 -19.12 2.42
C ASP A 319 -8.28 -17.65 2.31
N THR A 320 -8.75 -16.96 1.26
CA THR A 320 -8.49 -15.53 1.07
C THR A 320 -9.11 -14.69 2.19
N LEU A 321 -10.34 -15.01 2.62
CA LEU A 321 -11.03 -14.30 3.71
C LEU A 321 -10.36 -14.57 5.06
N ILE A 322 -10.03 -15.82 5.38
CA ILE A 322 -9.31 -16.17 6.63
C ILE A 322 -7.97 -15.43 6.67
N LEU A 323 -7.21 -15.50 5.58
CA LEU A 323 -5.92 -14.80 5.47
C LEU A 323 -6.09 -13.29 5.73
N THR A 324 -7.12 -12.68 5.13
CA THR A 324 -7.42 -11.26 5.33
C THR A 324 -7.75 -10.94 6.78
N VAL A 325 -8.64 -11.72 7.41
CA VAL A 325 -9.09 -11.48 8.79
C VAL A 325 -7.94 -11.65 9.78
N LEU A 326 -7.14 -12.69 9.63
CA LEU A 326 -5.98 -12.94 10.50
C LEU A 326 -4.92 -11.86 10.34
N ALA A 327 -4.56 -11.52 9.10
CA ALA A 327 -3.57 -10.47 8.83
C ALA A 327 -4.05 -9.08 9.31
N ALA A 328 -5.32 -8.74 9.08
CA ALA A 328 -5.91 -7.49 9.56
C ALA A 328 -5.98 -7.45 11.10
N GLY A 329 -6.34 -8.56 11.74
CA GLY A 329 -6.34 -8.68 13.19
C GLY A 329 -4.96 -8.42 13.80
N ILE A 330 -3.91 -9.02 13.22
CA ILE A 330 -2.51 -8.77 13.61
C ILE A 330 -2.14 -7.31 13.38
N ALA A 331 -2.43 -6.77 12.20
CA ALA A 331 -2.09 -5.40 11.84
C ALA A 331 -2.71 -4.34 12.77
N ILE A 332 -3.96 -4.53 13.17
CA ILE A 332 -4.70 -3.59 14.01
C ILE A 332 -4.38 -3.80 15.49
N GLY A 333 -4.27 -5.05 15.94
CA GLY A 333 -4.18 -5.39 17.36
C GLY A 333 -2.76 -5.40 17.93
N LEU A 334 -1.74 -5.75 17.11
CA LEU A 334 -0.36 -5.82 17.59
C LEU A 334 0.21 -4.46 18.04
N PRO A 335 -0.01 -3.32 17.35
CA PRO A 335 0.52 -2.05 17.78
C PRO A 335 0.05 -1.59 19.18
N PRO A 336 -1.26 -1.54 19.49
CA PRO A 336 -1.71 -1.16 20.82
C PRO A 336 -1.27 -2.15 21.90
N LEU A 337 -1.18 -3.46 21.57
CA LEU A 337 -0.70 -4.48 22.49
C LEU A 337 0.77 -4.25 22.87
N LEU A 338 1.66 -4.03 21.90
CA LEU A 338 3.08 -3.79 22.17
C LEU A 338 3.30 -2.50 22.96
N LEU A 339 2.58 -1.43 22.63
CA LEU A 339 2.67 -0.17 23.35
C LEU A 339 2.15 -0.27 24.79
N LEU A 340 1.14 -1.11 25.06
CA LEU A 340 0.64 -1.38 26.40
C LEU A 340 1.65 -2.15 27.26
N LEU A 341 2.32 -3.14 26.67
CA LEU A 341 3.30 -3.97 27.38
C LEU A 341 4.60 -3.23 27.69
N THR A 342 4.89 -2.16 26.98
CA THR A 342 6.18 -1.46 27.03
C THR A 342 6.01 0.06 27.19
N PRO A 343 5.51 0.53 28.35
CA PRO A 343 5.23 1.96 28.55
C PRO A 343 6.49 2.83 28.74
N ALA A 344 7.67 2.23 28.92
CA ALA A 344 8.91 2.97 29.13
C ALA A 344 9.41 3.65 27.84
N ARG A 345 9.90 4.91 27.95
CA ARG A 345 10.35 5.72 26.80
C ARG A 345 11.44 5.05 25.94
N LEU A 346 12.35 4.29 26.57
CA LEU A 346 13.39 3.55 25.83
C LEU A 346 12.78 2.49 24.89
N TRP A 347 11.84 1.73 25.42
CA TRP A 347 11.13 0.70 24.65
C TRP A 347 10.30 1.28 23.51
N GLN A 348 9.72 2.46 23.70
CA GLN A 348 9.00 3.14 22.61
C GLN A 348 9.91 3.45 21.42
N ARG A 349 11.19 3.80 21.65
CA ARG A 349 12.19 3.98 20.58
C ARG A 349 12.52 2.66 19.90
N CYS A 350 12.70 1.57 20.67
CA CYS A 350 12.92 0.24 20.11
C CYS A 350 11.73 -0.23 19.24
N ILE A 351 10.51 0.01 19.71
CA ILE A 351 9.28 -0.30 18.97
C ILE A 351 9.19 0.54 17.70
N SER A 352 9.56 1.82 17.73
CA SER A 352 9.61 2.66 16.52
C SER A 352 10.59 2.10 15.49
N GLY A 353 11.75 1.62 15.92
CA GLY A 353 12.72 0.93 15.06
C GLY A 353 12.16 -0.37 14.49
N PHE A 354 11.45 -1.15 15.31
CA PHE A 354 10.76 -2.36 14.86
C PHE A 354 9.72 -2.08 13.77
N TRP A 355 8.90 -1.02 13.92
CA TRP A 355 7.94 -0.63 12.88
C TRP A 355 8.61 -0.27 11.55
N VAL A 356 9.77 0.39 11.59
CA VAL A 356 10.54 0.69 10.37
C VAL A 356 10.99 -0.60 9.73
N LEU A 357 11.59 -1.52 10.50
CA LEU A 357 12.13 -2.78 9.99
C LEU A 357 11.07 -3.66 9.31
N VAL A 358 9.95 -3.93 10.00
CA VAL A 358 8.89 -4.80 9.43
C VAL A 358 8.21 -4.18 8.22
N ARG A 359 8.25 -2.84 8.09
CA ARG A 359 7.68 -2.13 6.96
C ARG A 359 8.60 -2.12 5.73
N VAL A 360 9.90 -2.20 5.93
CA VAL A 360 10.89 -2.21 4.85
C VAL A 360 10.92 -3.57 4.13
N ILE A 361 10.75 -4.67 4.87
CA ILE A 361 10.74 -6.01 4.28
C ILE A 361 9.43 -6.18 3.49
N PRO A 362 9.48 -6.35 2.17
CA PRO A 362 8.29 -6.62 1.37
C PRO A 362 7.59 -7.91 1.82
N PRO A 363 6.25 -7.97 1.87
CA PRO A 363 5.53 -9.17 2.31
C PRO A 363 5.95 -10.47 1.61
N PRO A 364 6.21 -10.51 0.28
CA PRO A 364 6.71 -11.72 -0.38
C PRO A 364 8.02 -12.24 0.17
N LEU A 365 8.98 -11.34 0.43
CA LEU A 365 10.26 -11.73 1.02
C LEU A 365 10.09 -12.23 2.46
N ALA A 366 9.17 -11.61 3.22
CA ALA A 366 8.84 -12.09 4.56
C ALA A 366 8.22 -13.49 4.54
N VAL A 367 7.33 -13.80 3.58
CA VAL A 367 6.77 -15.14 3.40
C VAL A 367 7.87 -16.13 3.03
N LEU A 368 8.70 -15.83 2.04
CA LEU A 368 9.81 -16.69 1.63
C LEU A 368 10.76 -16.98 2.80
N LEU A 369 11.11 -15.96 3.59
CA LEU A 369 11.95 -16.12 4.77
C LEU A 369 11.31 -17.05 5.82
N LEU A 370 10.02 -16.90 6.08
CA LEU A 370 9.29 -17.75 7.02
C LEU A 370 9.14 -19.19 6.50
N LEU A 371 9.00 -19.39 5.19
CA LEU A 371 8.95 -20.72 4.56
C LEU A 371 10.27 -21.48 4.66
N LEU A 372 11.41 -20.79 4.83
CA LEU A 372 12.69 -21.44 5.09
C LEU A 372 12.72 -22.16 6.46
N SER A 373 11.86 -21.78 7.38
CA SER A 373 11.80 -22.32 8.74
C SER A 373 10.51 -23.06 9.06
N ASN A 374 9.52 -23.01 8.17
CA ASN A 374 8.18 -23.52 8.43
C ASN A 374 7.57 -24.21 7.20
N GLN A 375 6.58 -25.05 7.43
CA GLN A 375 5.76 -25.61 6.37
C GLN A 375 4.82 -24.54 5.77
N PRO A 376 4.51 -24.59 4.47
CA PRO A 376 3.61 -23.63 3.83
C PRO A 376 2.19 -23.74 4.41
N THR A 377 1.74 -22.67 5.05
CA THR A 377 0.40 -22.55 5.67
C THR A 377 -0.15 -21.14 5.50
N LEU A 378 -1.49 -20.99 5.57
CA LEU A 378 -2.14 -19.69 5.62
C LEU A 378 -1.62 -18.79 6.75
N ALA A 379 -1.22 -19.40 7.88
CA ALA A 379 -0.72 -18.67 9.04
C ALA A 379 0.58 -17.92 8.75
N ILE A 380 1.47 -18.47 7.93
CA ILE A 380 2.71 -17.79 7.50
C ILE A 380 2.39 -16.54 6.69
N GLY A 381 1.47 -16.68 5.74
CA GLY A 381 0.99 -15.55 4.94
C GLY A 381 0.33 -14.47 5.81
N ALA A 382 -0.50 -14.89 6.76
CA ALA A 382 -1.15 -13.98 7.70
C ALA A 382 -0.15 -13.27 8.62
N LEU A 383 0.88 -13.97 9.08
CA LEU A 383 1.94 -13.40 9.90
C LEU A 383 2.77 -12.37 9.12
N ALA A 384 3.24 -12.73 7.93
CA ALA A 384 4.05 -11.84 7.10
C ALA A 384 3.29 -10.56 6.72
N LEU A 385 2.06 -10.71 6.24
CA LEU A 385 1.22 -9.59 5.82
C LEU A 385 0.75 -8.76 7.02
N GLY A 386 0.38 -9.42 8.11
CA GLY A 386 -0.02 -8.78 9.36
C GLY A 386 1.10 -7.97 10.00
N LEU A 387 2.33 -8.51 10.07
CA LEU A 387 3.50 -7.80 10.58
C LEU A 387 3.84 -6.57 9.72
N HIS A 388 3.92 -6.72 8.41
CA HIS A 388 4.18 -5.60 7.50
C HIS A 388 3.16 -4.45 7.71
N ASN A 389 1.88 -4.80 7.77
CA ASN A 389 0.81 -3.82 7.97
C ASN A 389 0.75 -3.27 9.41
N SER A 390 1.18 -4.05 10.40
CA SER A 390 1.32 -3.56 11.78
C SER A 390 2.38 -2.46 11.90
N GLY A 391 3.43 -2.52 11.08
CA GLY A 391 4.44 -1.46 10.99
C GLY A 391 3.85 -0.11 10.54
N VAL A 392 2.89 -0.13 9.61
CA VAL A 392 2.17 1.08 9.16
C VAL A 392 1.22 1.57 10.25
N MET A 393 0.41 0.67 10.81
CA MET A 393 -0.57 0.99 11.86
C MET A 393 0.11 1.48 13.14
N GLY A 394 1.22 0.84 13.53
CA GLY A 394 1.98 1.18 14.73
C GLY A 394 2.59 2.58 14.67
N ARG A 395 3.17 2.93 13.53
CA ARG A 395 3.68 4.28 13.31
C ARG A 395 2.60 5.34 13.41
N LEU A 396 1.47 5.13 12.71
CA LEU A 396 0.36 6.09 12.74
C LEU A 396 -0.27 6.22 14.14
N LEU A 397 -0.33 5.12 14.89
CA LEU A 397 -0.78 5.15 16.28
C LEU A 397 0.18 5.96 17.15
N GLN A 398 1.50 5.76 17.04
CA GLN A 398 2.50 6.51 17.77
C GLN A 398 2.45 8.02 17.45
N GLU A 399 2.47 8.38 16.17
CA GLU A 399 2.35 9.79 15.72
C GLU A 399 1.05 10.44 16.24
N GLY A 400 -0.05 9.68 16.28
CA GLY A 400 -1.31 10.16 16.80
C GLY A 400 -1.32 10.34 18.32
N LEU A 401 -0.63 9.48 19.08
CA LEU A 401 -0.50 9.59 20.53
C LEU A 401 0.43 10.74 20.93
N GLU A 402 1.50 10.99 20.17
CA GLU A 402 2.43 12.12 20.42
C GLU A 402 1.74 13.49 20.23
N GLN A 403 0.72 13.58 19.39
CA GLN A 403 -0.04 14.82 19.15
C GLN A 403 -1.23 14.99 20.09
N GLN A 404 -1.51 14.00 20.93
CA GLN A 404 -2.67 14.02 21.83
C GLN A 404 -2.33 14.71 23.14
N ASP A 405 -3.32 15.44 23.71
CA ASP A 405 -3.25 15.97 25.07
C ASP A 405 -3.14 14.83 26.09
N ASP A 406 -2.14 14.89 26.95
CA ASP A 406 -1.86 13.90 27.99
C ASP A 406 -2.52 14.21 29.34
N SER A 407 -3.33 15.26 29.41
CA SER A 407 -3.98 15.73 30.65
C SER A 407 -4.77 14.62 31.35
N ALA A 408 -5.47 13.77 30.61
CA ALA A 408 -6.21 12.63 31.15
C ALA A 408 -5.29 11.56 31.75
N GLN A 409 -4.15 11.29 31.12
CA GLN A 409 -3.14 10.35 31.63
C GLN A 409 -2.52 10.89 32.91
N VAL A 410 -2.17 12.18 32.95
CA VAL A 410 -1.61 12.86 34.13
C VAL A 410 -2.59 12.84 35.27
N ALA A 411 -3.88 13.10 35.03
CA ALA A 411 -4.92 13.05 36.06
C ALA A 411 -5.08 11.63 36.63
N LEU A 412 -5.05 10.60 35.83
CA LEU A 412 -5.07 9.21 36.28
C LEU A 412 -3.83 8.85 37.08
N ALA A 413 -2.65 9.28 36.66
CA ALA A 413 -1.41 9.07 37.40
C ALA A 413 -1.45 9.76 38.77
N SER A 414 -1.99 10.98 38.85
CA SER A 414 -2.17 11.75 40.12
C SER A 414 -3.16 11.08 41.06
N SER A 415 -4.09 10.28 40.57
CA SER A 415 -5.02 9.48 41.38
C SER A 415 -4.44 8.13 41.85
N GLY A 416 -3.15 7.85 41.54
CA GLY A 416 -2.49 6.59 41.89
C GLY A 416 -2.72 5.43 40.93
N ALA A 417 -3.27 5.67 39.76
CA ALA A 417 -3.45 4.64 38.76
C ALA A 417 -2.09 4.11 38.22
N SER A 418 -2.02 2.82 37.90
CA SER A 418 -0.82 2.25 37.31
C SER A 418 -0.50 2.86 35.92
N PRO A 419 0.77 2.87 35.47
CA PRO A 419 1.14 3.40 34.14
C PRO A 419 0.35 2.77 33.00
N GLN A 420 0.03 1.47 33.07
CA GLN A 420 -0.76 0.77 32.07
C GLN A 420 -2.21 1.28 32.01
N VAL A 421 -2.83 1.52 33.18
CA VAL A 421 -4.19 2.07 33.28
C VAL A 421 -4.20 3.51 32.75
N GLY A 422 -3.23 4.33 33.12
CA GLY A 422 -3.06 5.69 32.60
C GLY A 422 -2.91 5.72 31.08
N TRP A 423 -2.10 4.82 30.54
CA TRP A 423 -1.93 4.69 29.09
C TRP A 423 -3.21 4.20 28.38
N LEU A 424 -3.85 3.16 28.92
CA LEU A 424 -5.01 2.52 28.33
C LEU A 424 -6.24 3.45 28.27
N TYR A 425 -6.53 4.10 29.38
CA TYR A 425 -7.72 4.95 29.50
C TYR A 425 -7.45 6.43 29.20
N GLY A 426 -6.25 6.92 29.50
CA GLY A 426 -5.88 8.32 29.27
C GLY A 426 -5.45 8.63 27.85
N LEU A 427 -4.76 7.71 27.17
CA LEU A 427 -4.22 7.94 25.84
C LEU A 427 -4.90 7.08 24.76
N LEU A 428 -4.96 5.76 24.94
CA LEU A 428 -5.44 4.85 23.88
C LEU A 428 -6.95 4.97 23.69
N SER A 429 -7.74 5.02 24.76
CA SER A 429 -9.21 5.04 24.67
C SER A 429 -9.74 6.24 23.86
N PRO A 430 -9.28 7.48 24.05
CA PRO A 430 -9.69 8.61 23.21
C PRO A 430 -9.26 8.50 21.76
N ARG A 431 -8.14 7.79 21.48
CA ARG A 431 -7.61 7.61 20.12
C ARG A 431 -8.20 6.40 19.39
N SER A 432 -8.85 5.50 20.09
CA SER A 432 -9.36 4.24 19.56
C SER A 432 -10.33 4.38 18.37
N PRO A 433 -11.27 5.34 18.29
CA PRO A 433 -12.12 5.48 17.13
C PRO A 433 -11.34 5.75 15.85
N SER A 434 -10.36 6.65 15.90
CA SER A 434 -9.49 6.95 14.76
C SER A 434 -8.63 5.76 14.36
N HIS A 435 -8.09 5.00 15.34
CA HIS A 435 -7.29 3.81 15.09
C HIS A 435 -8.12 2.70 14.44
N LEU A 436 -9.33 2.43 14.93
CA LEU A 436 -10.25 1.44 14.35
C LEU A 436 -10.77 1.85 12.97
N ALA A 437 -11.09 3.13 12.79
CA ALA A 437 -11.49 3.66 11.47
C ALA A 437 -10.39 3.48 10.43
N TYR A 438 -9.13 3.75 10.81
CA TYR A 438 -8.00 3.52 9.93
C TYR A 438 -7.71 2.02 9.76
N GLY A 439 -7.92 1.21 10.80
CA GLY A 439 -7.85 -0.25 10.74
C GLY A 439 -8.84 -0.85 9.73
N ALA A 440 -10.07 -0.35 9.69
CA ALA A 440 -11.06 -0.76 8.69
C ALA A 440 -10.59 -0.45 7.25
N TYR A 441 -10.05 0.76 7.03
CA TYR A 441 -9.43 1.10 5.73
C TYR A 441 -8.25 0.17 5.41
N ARG A 442 -7.40 -0.13 6.41
CA ARG A 442 -6.23 -0.98 6.20
C ARG A 442 -6.62 -2.44 5.91
N SER A 443 -7.73 -2.92 6.46
CA SER A 443 -8.26 -4.26 6.16
C SER A 443 -8.63 -4.43 4.68
N ASP A 444 -9.18 -3.40 4.04
CA ASP A 444 -9.43 -3.38 2.58
C ASP A 444 -8.11 -3.43 1.79
N VAL A 445 -7.09 -2.69 2.23
CA VAL A 445 -5.76 -2.76 1.61
C VAL A 445 -5.15 -4.16 1.76
N ILE A 446 -5.22 -4.75 2.97
CA ILE A 446 -4.75 -6.10 3.26
C ILE A 446 -5.45 -7.13 2.37
N LEU A 447 -6.77 -7.01 2.17
CA LEU A 447 -7.51 -7.90 1.26
C LEU A 447 -6.90 -7.89 -0.15
N ARG A 448 -6.51 -6.73 -0.68
CA ARG A 448 -5.83 -6.62 -1.99
C ARG A 448 -4.42 -7.20 -1.96
N GLU A 449 -3.70 -7.04 -0.86
CA GLU A 449 -2.35 -7.57 -0.67
C GLU A 449 -2.33 -9.11 -0.48
N THR A 450 -3.46 -9.76 -0.16
CA THR A 450 -3.53 -11.24 -0.01
C THR A 450 -3.15 -11.97 -1.28
N VAL A 451 -3.38 -11.39 -2.46
CA VAL A 451 -2.91 -11.93 -3.74
C VAL A 451 -1.40 -12.15 -3.73
N VAL A 452 -0.66 -11.14 -3.27
CA VAL A 452 0.81 -11.14 -3.25
C VAL A 452 1.35 -12.30 -2.41
N VAL A 453 0.73 -12.54 -1.28
CA VAL A 453 1.10 -13.60 -0.34
C VAL A 453 0.60 -14.96 -0.80
N GLY A 454 -0.59 -15.01 -1.38
CA GLY A 454 -1.15 -16.22 -1.98
C GLY A 454 -0.28 -16.80 -3.10
N LEU A 455 0.33 -15.93 -3.91
CA LEU A 455 1.27 -16.33 -4.98
C LEU A 455 2.44 -17.18 -4.48
N ILE A 456 2.91 -16.93 -3.25
CA ILE A 456 4.07 -17.62 -2.66
C ILE A 456 3.63 -18.72 -1.71
N GLY A 457 2.57 -18.47 -0.93
CA GLY A 457 2.06 -19.37 0.11
C GLY A 457 1.23 -20.55 -0.39
N GLY A 458 0.94 -20.65 -1.69
CA GLY A 458 0.26 -21.80 -2.30
C GLY A 458 -1.22 -21.91 -1.91
N SER A 459 -1.92 -20.82 -1.59
CA SER A 459 -3.32 -20.86 -1.16
C SER A 459 -4.15 -19.66 -1.61
N GLY A 460 -5.46 -19.83 -1.65
CA GLY A 460 -6.44 -18.80 -1.96
C GLY A 460 -6.47 -18.38 -3.43
N LEU A 461 -7.17 -17.29 -3.70
CA LEU A 461 -7.36 -16.75 -5.06
C LEU A 461 -6.03 -16.34 -5.72
N GLY A 462 -5.02 -15.90 -4.93
CA GLY A 462 -3.73 -15.48 -5.46
C GLY A 462 -2.96 -16.64 -6.09
N TRP A 463 -2.91 -17.79 -5.43
CA TRP A 463 -2.24 -18.98 -5.94
C TRP A 463 -2.89 -19.47 -7.24
N GLN A 464 -4.21 -19.62 -7.25
CA GLN A 464 -4.93 -20.09 -8.41
C GLN A 464 -4.79 -19.14 -9.61
N LEU A 465 -4.68 -17.84 -9.34
CA LEU A 465 -4.42 -16.84 -10.38
C LEU A 465 -3.03 -17.02 -11.00
N LEU A 466 -1.99 -17.27 -10.20
CA LEU A 466 -0.64 -17.52 -10.70
C LEU A 466 -0.59 -18.81 -11.54
N GLU A 467 -1.20 -19.88 -11.04
CA GLU A 467 -1.30 -21.16 -11.73
C GLU A 467 -2.00 -21.01 -13.09
N SER A 468 -3.14 -20.30 -13.11
CA SER A 468 -3.90 -20.04 -14.34
C SER A 468 -3.14 -19.13 -15.33
N LEU A 469 -2.37 -18.13 -14.81
CA LEU A 469 -1.51 -17.29 -15.64
C LEU A 469 -0.34 -18.08 -16.24
N SER A 470 0.32 -18.94 -15.44
CA SER A 470 1.46 -19.74 -15.90
C SER A 470 1.06 -20.80 -16.92
N SER A 471 -0.16 -21.29 -16.84
CA SER A 471 -0.74 -22.25 -17.80
C SER A 471 -1.47 -21.59 -18.99
N PHE A 472 -1.45 -20.26 -19.10
CA PHE A 472 -2.16 -19.48 -20.13
C PHE A 472 -3.68 -19.78 -20.21
N HIS A 473 -4.27 -20.16 -19.07
CA HIS A 473 -5.69 -20.49 -18.99
C HIS A 473 -6.55 -19.22 -18.81
N TRP A 474 -6.69 -18.45 -19.88
CA TRP A 474 -7.31 -17.12 -19.89
C TRP A 474 -8.74 -17.07 -19.35
N ALA A 475 -9.52 -18.16 -19.52
CA ALA A 475 -10.88 -18.25 -18.98
C ALA A 475 -10.87 -18.20 -17.45
N ALA A 476 -10.01 -19.01 -16.82
CA ALA A 476 -9.84 -19.00 -15.35
C ALA A 476 -9.28 -17.66 -14.86
N VAL A 477 -8.29 -17.10 -15.57
CA VAL A 477 -7.72 -15.78 -15.23
C VAL A 477 -8.79 -14.70 -15.20
N LEU A 478 -9.65 -14.61 -16.21
CA LEU A 478 -10.72 -13.62 -16.27
C LEU A 478 -11.73 -13.79 -15.13
N LEU A 479 -12.13 -15.03 -14.84
CA LEU A 479 -13.06 -15.34 -13.73
C LEU A 479 -12.43 -15.00 -12.37
N LEU A 480 -11.18 -15.35 -12.15
CA LEU A 480 -10.48 -15.07 -10.91
C LEU A 480 -10.29 -13.57 -10.67
N ILE A 481 -9.91 -12.80 -11.70
CA ILE A 481 -9.77 -11.35 -11.61
C ILE A 481 -11.12 -10.69 -11.32
N THR A 482 -12.18 -11.10 -12.01
CA THR A 482 -13.53 -10.53 -11.76
C THR A 482 -14.05 -10.87 -10.37
N THR A 483 -13.79 -12.08 -9.89
CA THR A 483 -14.13 -12.50 -8.53
C THR A 483 -13.33 -11.71 -7.50
N TYR A 484 -12.04 -11.57 -7.72
CA TYR A 484 -11.16 -10.78 -6.84
C TYR A 484 -11.57 -9.30 -6.80
N ALA A 485 -11.85 -8.71 -7.96
CA ALA A 485 -12.35 -7.35 -8.07
C ALA A 485 -13.69 -7.16 -7.34
N SER A 486 -14.60 -8.13 -7.46
CA SER A 486 -15.89 -8.09 -6.77
C SER A 486 -15.70 -8.17 -5.25
N LEU A 487 -14.83 -9.06 -4.78
CA LEU A 487 -14.50 -9.21 -3.36
C LEU A 487 -13.89 -7.93 -2.77
N THR A 488 -12.97 -7.29 -3.51
CA THR A 488 -12.35 -6.03 -3.07
C THR A 488 -13.33 -4.87 -3.10
N LEU A 489 -14.26 -4.80 -4.05
CA LEU A 489 -15.32 -3.77 -4.06
C LEU A 489 -16.28 -3.92 -2.88
N ILE A 490 -16.62 -5.16 -2.50
CA ILE A 490 -17.42 -5.45 -1.30
C ILE A 490 -16.64 -5.07 -0.04
N GLY A 491 -15.35 -5.43 0.04
CA GLY A 491 -14.46 -5.06 1.15
C GLY A 491 -14.34 -3.54 1.32
N GLU A 492 -14.20 -2.81 0.22
CA GLU A 492 -14.16 -1.35 0.20
C GLU A 492 -15.47 -0.75 0.74
N TRP A 493 -16.61 -1.25 0.29
CA TRP A 493 -17.92 -0.80 0.78
C TRP A 493 -18.10 -1.04 2.28
N LEU A 494 -17.72 -2.23 2.77
CA LEU A 494 -17.75 -2.56 4.20
C LEU A 494 -16.81 -1.67 5.01
N SER A 495 -15.60 -1.42 4.50
CA SER A 495 -14.61 -0.55 5.10
C SER A 495 -15.10 0.88 5.22
N ASP A 496 -15.67 1.45 4.15
CA ASP A 496 -16.20 2.81 4.16
C ASP A 496 -17.32 2.95 5.19
N ARG A 497 -18.24 1.97 5.27
CA ARG A 497 -19.33 1.96 6.24
C ARG A 497 -18.86 1.82 7.69
N SER A 498 -17.85 0.98 7.92
CA SER A 498 -17.22 0.83 9.24
C SER A 498 -16.52 2.12 9.68
N ARG A 499 -15.83 2.80 8.77
CA ARG A 499 -15.17 4.09 9.05
C ARG A 499 -16.17 5.17 9.45
N GLU A 500 -17.27 5.30 8.71
CA GLU A 500 -18.34 6.24 9.05
C GLU A 500 -18.86 6.01 10.47
N TYR A 501 -19.10 4.75 10.84
CA TYR A 501 -19.54 4.39 12.20
C TYR A 501 -18.55 4.84 13.27
N TRP A 502 -17.25 4.54 13.11
CA TRP A 502 -16.23 4.88 14.10
C TRP A 502 -15.91 6.38 14.17
N LEU A 503 -16.06 7.13 13.09
CA LEU A 503 -15.80 8.57 13.09
C LEU A 503 -16.99 9.39 13.61
N GLN A 504 -18.20 8.83 13.58
CA GLN A 504 -19.41 9.47 14.12
C GLN A 504 -19.64 9.12 15.60
N SER A 505 -19.07 8.06 16.10
CA SER A 505 -19.11 7.63 17.51
C SER A 505 -18.11 8.38 18.39
#